data_6c9e0b86f5665a6fbd7eac9332debd9d
#
_entry.id   6c9e0b86f5665a6fbd7eac9332debd9d
#
_cell.length_a   1.000
_cell.length_b   1.000
_cell.length_c   1.000
_cell.angle_alpha   90.00
_cell.angle_beta   90.00
_cell.angle_gamma   90.00
#
_symmetry.space_group_name_H-M   'P 1'
#
loop_
_entity.id
_entity.type
_entity.pdbx_description
1 polymer ?
#
loop_
_entity_poly.entity_id
_entity_poly.type
_entity_poly.pdbx_seq_one_letter_code
_entity_poly.pdbx_strand_id
1 'polypeptide(L)'
;MNAAGISGGRRTKSDAFMKRLRILCVAALVFQFTVVLGAQQFDFSGNVKSVIGAYLYGGNAGKFSAAKQSVSGVLDASAGNCAAYIDGSIVFDGIKAAYEEPFSVKAGLSAALKEAWFSWNVTNASGTFTAGIKAGRQISAWGKADGVAIADVLCPKDITNLYSSTYSESRLGIDALKLNLSGTYVSSDFYWIPIFRPSALPLEKSDSLRKIFVPESIFIPVLGMTLPVNIGTIEAPETKLENSSYAAKISFWLPLLDFSFYGYYGFADTPVLTTKMSATEITLNGEYKRFGMAAFDAAIPIKSFVLRAETAFFIDKAYSVMNDSPAAKNGLKALAGLDWTHSSWMLTAQYFENIIFDFDENITDAKERANGTTFSLSRSFFAETLKLSFTSGINWQDFDSFASLTAEYSVTDQLSVLASAEGYFEGKSLGEYGKYKELSSVRLEGIYRF
;
A
#
# COMPACT_ATOMS: atom_id res chain seq x y z
N MET A 1 -54.04 -14.60 -32.37
CA MET A 1 -53.59 -15.84 -31.72
C MET A 1 -52.34 -15.54 -30.94
N ASN A 2 -52.45 -15.64 -29.63
CA ASN A 2 -51.46 -15.29 -28.62
C ASN A 2 -50.21 -16.20 -28.65
N ALA A 3 -49.02 -15.62 -28.46
CA ALA A 3 -47.89 -16.30 -27.91
C ALA A 3 -47.24 -15.41 -26.88
N ALA A 4 -47.62 -15.59 -25.62
CA ALA A 4 -46.96 -15.03 -24.46
C ALA A 4 -45.65 -15.79 -24.22
N GLY A 5 -44.50 -15.14 -24.43
CA GLY A 5 -43.19 -15.61 -24.07
C GLY A 5 -42.91 -15.33 -22.59
N ILE A 6 -42.90 -16.33 -21.76
CA ILE A 6 -42.49 -16.28 -20.34
C ILE A 6 -40.97 -16.13 -20.29
N SER A 7 -40.46 -14.94 -20.00
CA SER A 7 -39.07 -14.73 -19.65
C SER A 7 -38.84 -15.10 -18.17
N GLY A 8 -38.62 -16.37 -17.90
CA GLY A 8 -38.13 -16.86 -16.62
C GLY A 8 -36.66 -16.43 -16.44
N GLY A 9 -36.41 -15.34 -15.74
CA GLY A 9 -35.06 -14.89 -15.40
C GLY A 9 -34.30 -16.00 -14.62
N ARG A 10 -33.30 -16.59 -15.24
CA ARG A 10 -32.33 -17.44 -14.55
C ARG A 10 -31.59 -16.59 -13.53
N ARG A 11 -31.98 -16.67 -12.26
CA ARG A 11 -31.13 -16.21 -11.16
C ARG A 11 -29.80 -16.94 -11.27
N THR A 12 -28.75 -16.23 -11.60
CA THR A 12 -27.43 -16.81 -11.78
C THR A 12 -26.90 -17.30 -10.42
N LYS A 13 -26.04 -18.32 -10.43
CA LYS A 13 -25.34 -18.81 -9.22
C LYS A 13 -24.59 -17.65 -8.52
N SER A 14 -24.18 -16.63 -9.26
CA SER A 14 -23.58 -15.38 -8.81
C SER A 14 -24.49 -14.59 -7.87
N ASP A 15 -25.79 -14.43 -8.21
CA ASP A 15 -26.73 -13.66 -7.36
C ASP A 15 -26.97 -14.36 -6.01
N ALA A 16 -27.02 -15.67 -6.02
CA ALA A 16 -27.16 -16.48 -4.79
C ALA A 16 -25.89 -16.38 -3.91
N PHE A 17 -24.72 -16.37 -4.52
CA PHE A 17 -23.43 -16.17 -3.83
C PHE A 17 -23.34 -14.76 -3.23
N MET A 18 -23.61 -13.72 -4.00
CA MET A 18 -23.60 -12.33 -3.53
C MET A 18 -24.60 -12.10 -2.39
N LYS A 19 -25.76 -12.74 -2.45
CA LYS A 19 -26.75 -12.67 -1.36
C LYS A 19 -26.21 -13.36 -0.09
N ARG A 20 -25.59 -14.52 -0.21
CA ARG A 20 -24.95 -15.24 0.92
C ARG A 20 -23.78 -14.45 1.50
N LEU A 21 -22.94 -13.86 0.63
CA LEU A 21 -21.81 -13.02 1.06
C LEU A 21 -22.30 -11.78 1.81
N ARG A 22 -23.35 -11.09 1.32
CA ARG A 22 -23.99 -9.98 2.04
C ARG A 22 -24.55 -10.39 3.40
N ILE A 23 -25.19 -11.55 3.49
CA ILE A 23 -25.69 -12.09 4.77
C ILE A 23 -24.54 -12.39 5.72
N LEU A 24 -23.42 -12.98 5.24
CA LEU A 24 -22.21 -13.20 6.03
C LEU A 24 -21.57 -11.91 6.52
N CYS A 25 -21.48 -10.90 5.66
CA CYS A 25 -20.99 -9.58 6.04
C CYS A 25 -21.89 -8.90 7.10
N VAL A 26 -23.20 -8.98 6.93
CA VAL A 26 -24.16 -8.45 7.93
C VAL A 26 -24.07 -9.25 9.23
N ALA A 27 -23.98 -10.57 9.17
CA ALA A 27 -23.79 -11.42 10.35
C ALA A 27 -22.48 -11.13 11.08
N ALA A 28 -21.38 -10.91 10.34
CA ALA A 28 -20.09 -10.50 10.90
C ALA A 28 -20.18 -9.12 11.56
N LEU A 29 -20.85 -8.14 10.94
CA LEU A 29 -21.09 -6.82 11.52
C LEU A 29 -21.95 -6.91 12.79
N VAL A 30 -23.03 -7.68 12.78
CA VAL A 30 -23.89 -7.89 13.96
C VAL A 30 -23.10 -8.59 15.07
N PHE A 31 -22.24 -9.55 14.72
CA PHE A 31 -21.41 -10.26 15.69
C PHE A 31 -20.31 -9.35 16.27
N GLN A 32 -19.67 -8.51 15.46
CA GLN A 32 -18.76 -7.47 15.95
C GLN A 32 -19.47 -6.53 16.93
N PHE A 33 -20.68 -6.10 16.61
CA PHE A 33 -21.47 -5.22 17.49
C PHE A 33 -21.83 -5.90 18.82
N THR A 34 -22.16 -7.19 18.81
CA THR A 34 -22.41 -7.96 20.05
C THR A 34 -21.15 -8.15 20.89
N VAL A 35 -19.99 -8.35 20.27
CA VAL A 35 -18.70 -8.41 21.02
C VAL A 35 -18.37 -7.07 21.64
N VAL A 36 -18.56 -5.96 20.93
CA VAL A 36 -18.37 -4.60 21.46
C VAL A 36 -19.29 -4.34 22.66
N LEU A 37 -20.58 -4.74 22.58
CA LEU A 37 -21.54 -4.56 23.69
C LEU A 37 -21.25 -5.47 24.90
N GLY A 38 -20.63 -6.63 24.69
CA GLY A 38 -20.27 -7.57 25.76
C GLY A 38 -18.79 -7.53 26.15
N ALA A 39 -18.02 -6.55 25.65
CA ALA A 39 -16.59 -6.47 25.89
C ALA A 39 -16.26 -6.34 27.36
N GLN A 40 -15.29 -7.12 27.83
CA GLN A 40 -14.70 -7.01 29.15
C GLN A 40 -13.61 -5.92 29.19
N GLN A 41 -13.01 -5.65 28.06
CA GLN A 41 -12.06 -4.57 27.83
C GLN A 41 -12.49 -3.80 26.57
N PHE A 42 -12.48 -2.49 26.67
CA PHE A 42 -12.86 -1.58 25.61
C PHE A 42 -11.93 -0.37 25.63
N ASP A 43 -11.17 -0.21 24.55
CA ASP A 43 -10.25 0.89 24.37
C ASP A 43 -10.64 1.70 23.14
N PHE A 44 -10.74 3.02 23.34
CA PHE A 44 -10.95 3.98 22.27
C PHE A 44 -9.79 4.96 22.24
N SER A 45 -9.17 5.09 21.08
CA SER A 45 -8.09 6.03 20.84
C SER A 45 -8.23 6.68 19.47
N GLY A 46 -7.51 7.75 19.24
CA GLY A 46 -7.57 8.41 17.96
C GLY A 46 -6.58 9.55 17.83
N ASN A 47 -6.62 10.23 16.68
CA ASN A 47 -5.84 11.43 16.50
C ASN A 47 -6.56 12.45 15.62
N VAL A 48 -6.19 13.71 15.83
CA VAL A 48 -6.49 14.81 14.91
C VAL A 48 -5.16 15.24 14.32
N LYS A 49 -5.05 15.20 12.98
CA LYS A 49 -3.84 15.55 12.24
C LYS A 49 -4.13 16.72 11.30
N SER A 50 -3.28 17.73 11.33
CA SER A 50 -3.28 18.87 10.42
C SER A 50 -1.98 18.89 9.64
N VAL A 51 -2.04 18.98 8.32
CA VAL A 51 -0.89 19.02 7.43
C VAL A 51 -0.98 20.23 6.52
N ILE A 52 0.08 21.02 6.44
CA ILE A 52 0.27 22.06 5.45
C ILE A 52 1.63 21.89 4.80
N GLY A 53 1.72 22.08 3.51
CA GLY A 53 2.98 21.94 2.77
C GLY A 53 3.04 22.87 1.56
N ALA A 54 4.26 23.14 1.09
CA ALA A 54 4.50 23.92 -0.10
C ALA A 54 5.56 23.26 -0.98
N TYR A 55 5.38 23.35 -2.31
CA TYR A 55 6.38 22.92 -3.27
C TYR A 55 7.57 23.87 -3.31
N LEU A 56 8.76 23.29 -3.50
CA LEU A 56 10.02 24.03 -3.53
C LEU A 56 10.55 24.28 -4.96
N TYR A 57 10.06 23.52 -5.95
CA TYR A 57 10.70 23.47 -7.25
C TYR A 57 9.70 23.58 -8.42
N GLY A 58 10.23 24.03 -9.59
CA GLY A 58 9.51 24.07 -10.85
C GLY A 58 8.37 25.09 -10.93
N GLY A 59 7.44 24.89 -11.83
CA GLY A 59 6.26 25.75 -12.03
C GLY A 59 5.25 25.71 -10.87
N ASN A 60 5.45 24.81 -9.90
CA ASN A 60 4.63 24.69 -8.71
C ASN A 60 5.26 25.34 -7.48
N ALA A 61 6.49 25.87 -7.55
CA ALA A 61 7.18 26.49 -6.42
C ALA A 61 6.30 27.54 -5.72
N GLY A 62 6.19 27.42 -4.38
CA GLY A 62 5.35 28.29 -3.55
C GLY A 62 3.86 27.95 -3.53
N LYS A 63 3.37 27.03 -4.36
CA LYS A 63 1.98 26.53 -4.26
C LYS A 63 1.87 25.50 -3.14
N PHE A 64 0.68 25.32 -2.60
CA PHE A 64 0.43 24.28 -1.61
C PHE A 64 0.65 22.88 -2.19
N SER A 65 1.50 22.07 -1.51
CA SER A 65 1.68 20.65 -1.77
C SER A 65 0.77 19.78 -0.91
N ALA A 66 0.35 20.30 0.25
CA ALA A 66 -0.61 19.67 1.15
C ALA A 66 -1.41 20.75 1.90
N ALA A 67 -2.70 20.51 2.10
CA ALA A 67 -3.61 21.28 2.95
C ALA A 67 -4.68 20.33 3.48
N LYS A 68 -4.31 19.47 4.44
CA LYS A 68 -5.18 18.35 4.88
C LYS A 68 -5.47 18.44 6.38
N GLN A 69 -6.71 18.12 6.73
CA GLN A 69 -7.16 17.91 8.09
C GLN A 69 -7.74 16.50 8.18
N SER A 70 -7.37 15.74 9.19
CA SER A 70 -7.93 14.41 9.38
C SER A 70 -8.24 14.12 10.83
N VAL A 71 -9.30 13.33 11.04
CA VAL A 71 -9.65 12.75 12.33
C VAL A 71 -9.69 11.24 12.11
N SER A 72 -8.92 10.50 12.90
CA SER A 72 -8.98 9.05 12.92
C SER A 72 -9.41 8.54 14.28
N GLY A 73 -10.11 7.41 14.29
CA GLY A 73 -10.53 6.73 15.51
C GLY A 73 -10.32 5.24 15.39
N VAL A 74 -9.81 4.66 16.48
CA VAL A 74 -9.56 3.23 16.65
C VAL A 74 -10.40 2.74 17.81
N LEU A 75 -11.11 1.67 17.59
CA LEU A 75 -11.89 0.97 18.60
C LEU A 75 -11.38 -0.46 18.69
N ASP A 76 -10.89 -0.84 19.87
CA ASP A 76 -10.48 -2.20 20.21
C ASP A 76 -11.36 -2.72 21.33
N ALA A 77 -11.95 -3.89 21.13
CA ALA A 77 -12.86 -4.52 22.10
C ALA A 77 -12.55 -6.00 22.21
N SER A 78 -12.42 -6.52 23.44
CA SER A 78 -12.15 -7.93 23.68
C SER A 78 -13.04 -8.53 24.75
N ALA A 79 -13.40 -9.81 24.59
CA ALA A 79 -14.19 -10.61 25.50
C ALA A 79 -13.75 -12.07 25.43
N GLY A 80 -13.05 -12.55 26.47
CA GLY A 80 -12.52 -13.90 26.51
C GLY A 80 -11.58 -14.19 25.33
N ASN A 81 -11.96 -15.14 24.48
CA ASN A 81 -11.17 -15.57 23.32
C ASN A 81 -11.46 -14.73 22.04
N CYS A 82 -12.37 -13.77 22.13
CA CYS A 82 -12.83 -12.95 20.99
C CYS A 82 -12.26 -11.55 21.05
N ALA A 83 -11.96 -10.96 19.91
CA ALA A 83 -11.65 -9.54 19.76
C ALA A 83 -12.28 -8.95 18.50
N ALA A 84 -12.62 -7.66 18.56
CA ALA A 84 -13.11 -6.88 17.45
C ALA A 84 -12.32 -5.56 17.38
N TYR A 85 -12.00 -5.14 16.18
CA TYR A 85 -11.19 -3.94 15.92
C TYR A 85 -11.77 -3.15 14.76
N ILE A 86 -11.81 -1.83 14.91
CA ILE A 86 -12.24 -0.90 13.86
C ILE A 86 -11.27 0.28 13.84
N ASP A 87 -10.69 0.57 12.68
CA ASP A 87 -9.87 1.76 12.40
C ASP A 87 -10.46 2.51 11.22
N GLY A 88 -10.84 3.75 11.43
CA GLY A 88 -11.44 4.60 10.42
C GLY A 88 -11.00 6.05 10.53
N SER A 89 -11.09 6.77 9.42
CA SER A 89 -10.71 8.18 9.35
C SER A 89 -11.64 8.99 8.45
N ILE A 90 -11.73 10.27 8.75
CA ILE A 90 -12.34 11.31 7.91
C ILE A 90 -11.23 12.29 7.57
N VAL A 91 -11.08 12.62 6.28
CA VAL A 91 -10.05 13.52 5.76
C VAL A 91 -10.73 14.64 4.98
N PHE A 92 -10.36 15.87 5.27
CA PHE A 92 -10.66 17.02 4.44
C PHE A 92 -9.37 17.47 3.73
N ASP A 93 -9.38 17.48 2.40
CA ASP A 93 -8.30 17.95 1.54
C ASP A 93 -8.68 19.30 0.92
N GLY A 94 -8.06 20.37 1.42
CA GLY A 94 -8.32 21.73 0.98
C GLY A 94 -7.89 22.00 -0.47
N ILE A 95 -6.89 21.26 -0.99
CA ILE A 95 -6.46 21.38 -2.39
C ILE A 95 -7.54 20.80 -3.31
N LYS A 96 -8.08 19.61 -3.01
CA LYS A 96 -9.19 19.00 -3.77
C LYS A 96 -10.44 19.87 -3.69
N ALA A 97 -10.77 20.43 -2.53
CA ALA A 97 -11.90 21.33 -2.37
C ALA A 97 -11.76 22.61 -3.21
N ALA A 98 -10.53 23.17 -3.32
CA ALA A 98 -10.24 24.37 -4.10
C ALA A 98 -10.06 24.12 -5.60
N TYR A 99 -9.89 22.88 -6.02
CA TYR A 99 -9.80 22.50 -7.44
C TYR A 99 -11.13 22.68 -8.16
N GLU A 100 -12.24 22.53 -7.44
CA GLU A 100 -13.60 22.76 -7.96
C GLU A 100 -13.94 24.27 -7.92
N GLU A 101 -14.55 24.76 -8.98
CA GLU A 101 -15.06 26.12 -9.05
C GLU A 101 -16.60 26.11 -9.19
N PRO A 102 -17.37 26.61 -8.20
CA PRO A 102 -16.91 27.20 -6.93
C PRO A 102 -16.35 26.19 -5.94
N PHE A 103 -15.54 26.65 -4.95
CA PHE A 103 -14.97 25.85 -3.88
C PHE A 103 -15.99 24.88 -3.26
N SER A 104 -15.62 23.57 -3.23
CA SER A 104 -16.53 22.51 -2.82
C SER A 104 -16.00 21.73 -1.63
N VAL A 105 -16.58 21.92 -0.46
CA VAL A 105 -16.28 21.12 0.74
C VAL A 105 -16.50 19.62 0.47
N LYS A 106 -17.56 19.27 -0.28
CA LYS A 106 -17.88 17.88 -0.61
C LYS A 106 -16.77 17.22 -1.44
N ALA A 107 -16.16 17.94 -2.37
CA ALA A 107 -15.06 17.42 -3.18
C ALA A 107 -13.79 17.15 -2.35
N GLY A 108 -13.56 17.96 -1.31
CA GLY A 108 -12.42 17.77 -0.39
C GLY A 108 -12.65 16.74 0.70
N LEU A 109 -13.90 16.31 0.97
CA LEU A 109 -14.21 15.43 2.09
C LEU A 109 -14.18 13.96 1.66
N SER A 110 -13.44 13.13 2.38
CA SER A 110 -13.41 11.69 2.20
C SER A 110 -13.45 10.96 3.52
N ALA A 111 -13.96 9.72 3.51
CA ALA A 111 -13.96 8.83 4.67
C ALA A 111 -13.34 7.49 4.25
N ALA A 112 -12.51 6.91 5.11
CA ALA A 112 -11.85 5.63 4.89
C ALA A 112 -12.04 4.71 6.08
N LEU A 113 -12.41 3.45 5.79
CA LEU A 113 -12.34 2.34 6.74
C LEU A 113 -11.05 1.58 6.43
N LYS A 114 -10.06 1.74 7.30
CA LYS A 114 -8.73 1.15 7.14
C LYS A 114 -8.73 -0.31 7.54
N GLU A 115 -9.23 -0.61 8.74
CA GLU A 115 -9.45 -1.96 9.22
C GLU A 115 -10.82 -2.10 9.89
N ALA A 116 -11.43 -3.29 9.76
CA ALA A 116 -12.63 -3.70 10.51
C ALA A 116 -12.68 -5.22 10.52
N TRP A 117 -12.27 -5.82 11.63
CA TRP A 117 -12.19 -7.28 11.73
C TRP A 117 -12.64 -7.80 13.08
N PHE A 118 -13.01 -9.07 13.06
CA PHE A 118 -13.27 -9.89 14.22
C PHE A 118 -12.26 -11.05 14.27
N SER A 119 -11.81 -11.42 15.47
CA SER A 119 -10.97 -12.60 15.66
C SER A 119 -11.45 -13.46 16.83
N TRP A 120 -11.16 -14.76 16.71
CA TRP A 120 -11.37 -15.75 17.76
C TRP A 120 -10.12 -16.60 17.87
N ASN A 121 -9.56 -16.69 19.08
CA ASN A 121 -8.31 -17.40 19.34
C ASN A 121 -8.50 -18.42 20.45
N VAL A 122 -7.93 -19.61 20.28
CA VAL A 122 -7.93 -20.68 21.28
C VAL A 122 -6.49 -21.08 21.57
N THR A 123 -6.11 -20.99 22.83
CA THR A 123 -4.79 -21.42 23.30
C THR A 123 -4.93 -22.70 24.10
N ASN A 124 -4.01 -23.68 23.90
CA ASN A 124 -3.99 -24.92 24.67
C ASN A 124 -3.68 -24.64 26.15
N ALA A 125 -3.97 -25.62 27.01
CA ALA A 125 -3.81 -25.47 28.47
C ALA A 125 -2.36 -25.16 28.92
N SER A 126 -1.36 -25.57 28.12
CA SER A 126 0.06 -25.29 28.41
C SER A 126 0.55 -23.92 27.89
N GLY A 127 -0.30 -23.18 27.15
CA GLY A 127 0.07 -21.89 26.56
C GLY A 127 1.07 -21.97 25.39
N THR A 128 1.41 -23.19 24.93
CA THR A 128 2.46 -23.40 23.90
C THR A 128 1.95 -23.38 22.47
N PHE A 129 0.63 -23.46 22.28
CA PHE A 129 0.02 -23.47 20.95
C PHE A 129 -1.27 -22.65 20.94
N THR A 130 -1.42 -21.78 19.94
CA THR A 130 -2.63 -20.99 19.69
C THR A 130 -3.10 -21.22 18.27
N ALA A 131 -4.40 -21.48 18.12
CA ALA A 131 -5.10 -21.45 16.83
C ALA A 131 -6.08 -20.27 16.83
N GLY A 132 -6.07 -19.48 15.77
CA GLY A 132 -6.91 -18.30 15.65
C GLY A 132 -7.51 -18.14 14.26
N ILE A 133 -8.70 -17.54 14.21
CA ILE A 133 -9.35 -17.13 12.97
C ILE A 133 -9.59 -15.62 13.07
N LYS A 134 -9.25 -14.88 12.00
CA LYS A 134 -9.55 -13.44 11.85
C LYS A 134 -10.31 -13.23 10.55
N ALA A 135 -11.46 -12.58 10.61
CA ALA A 135 -12.31 -12.30 9.46
C ALA A 135 -12.63 -10.82 9.36
N GLY A 136 -12.60 -10.28 8.16
CA GLY A 136 -12.88 -8.88 7.86
C GLY A 136 -11.74 -8.15 7.19
N ARG A 137 -11.82 -6.81 7.18
CA ARG A 137 -10.81 -5.93 6.61
C ARG A 137 -9.61 -5.84 7.53
N GLN A 138 -8.46 -6.26 7.06
CA GLN A 138 -7.24 -6.33 7.87
C GLN A 138 -6.00 -5.97 7.06
N ILE A 139 -5.03 -5.34 7.72
CA ILE A 139 -3.70 -5.08 7.18
C ILE A 139 -2.76 -6.18 7.64
N SER A 140 -1.96 -6.70 6.72
CA SER A 140 -0.90 -7.66 7.00
C SER A 140 0.37 -7.26 6.27
N ALA A 141 1.38 -6.86 7.00
CA ALA A 141 2.68 -6.50 6.46
C ALA A 141 3.54 -7.75 6.26
N TRP A 142 4.14 -7.89 5.08
CA TRP A 142 5.02 -8.97 4.72
C TRP A 142 6.44 -8.46 4.48
N GLY A 143 7.42 -9.36 4.70
CA GLY A 143 8.82 -9.04 4.51
C GLY A 143 9.49 -8.31 5.68
N LYS A 144 10.79 -8.09 5.54
CA LYS A 144 11.67 -7.39 6.49
C LYS A 144 12.34 -6.15 5.88
N ALA A 145 12.05 -5.84 4.62
CA ALA A 145 12.49 -4.63 3.94
C ALA A 145 11.84 -3.38 4.56
N ASP A 146 12.60 -2.29 4.63
CA ASP A 146 12.11 -1.01 5.13
C ASP A 146 11.95 -0.02 3.97
N GLY A 147 10.70 0.40 3.70
CA GLY A 147 10.40 1.35 2.63
C GLY A 147 10.50 0.77 1.19
N VAL A 148 10.85 -0.50 1.03
CA VAL A 148 10.98 -1.18 -0.28
C VAL A 148 10.08 -2.41 -0.32
N ALA A 149 9.30 -2.58 -1.39
CA ALA A 149 8.42 -3.74 -1.56
C ALA A 149 9.14 -4.89 -2.27
N ILE A 150 9.59 -5.90 -1.52
CA ILE A 150 10.14 -7.16 -2.05
C ILE A 150 9.06 -8.24 -2.02
N ALA A 151 8.73 -8.80 -0.84
CA ALA A 151 7.67 -9.79 -0.63
C ALA A 151 6.32 -9.17 -0.22
N ASP A 152 6.25 -7.84 0.01
CA ASP A 152 5.06 -7.13 0.49
C ASP A 152 4.05 -6.88 -0.64
N VAL A 153 3.35 -7.95 -1.04
CA VAL A 153 2.37 -7.95 -2.14
C VAL A 153 0.92 -8.14 -1.67
N LEU A 154 0.72 -8.41 -0.37
CA LEU A 154 -0.59 -8.83 0.13
C LEU A 154 -1.58 -7.66 0.21
N CYS A 155 -1.13 -6.52 0.74
CA CYS A 155 -1.96 -5.34 0.93
C CYS A 155 -1.78 -4.34 -0.22
N PRO A 156 -2.88 -3.90 -0.88
CA PRO A 156 -2.82 -2.80 -1.82
C PRO A 156 -2.36 -1.52 -1.12
N LYS A 157 -1.96 -0.51 -1.89
CA LYS A 157 -1.39 0.74 -1.37
C LYS A 157 -2.16 1.97 -1.84
N ASP A 158 -2.21 2.97 -0.98
CA ASP A 158 -2.64 4.31 -1.36
C ASP A 158 -1.44 5.08 -1.95
N ILE A 159 -1.41 5.16 -3.28
CA ILE A 159 -0.37 5.88 -4.03
C ILE A 159 -0.72 7.37 -4.20
N THR A 160 -1.96 7.76 -3.91
CA THR A 160 -2.43 9.15 -4.06
C THR A 160 -1.79 10.10 -3.05
N ASN A 161 -1.26 9.55 -1.95
CA ASN A 161 -0.74 10.29 -0.80
C ASN A 161 0.75 10.00 -0.51
N LEU A 162 1.57 9.80 -1.53
CA LEU A 162 3.00 9.49 -1.38
C LEU A 162 3.77 10.47 -0.47
N TYR A 163 3.29 11.71 -0.33
CA TYR A 163 3.96 12.74 0.46
C TYR A 163 3.53 12.81 1.92
N SER A 164 2.38 12.29 2.27
CA SER A 164 1.79 12.46 3.60
C SER A 164 1.71 11.18 4.40
N SER A 165 2.20 10.07 3.86
CA SER A 165 2.17 8.78 4.51
C SER A 165 3.53 8.08 4.41
N THR A 166 3.91 7.39 5.47
CA THR A 166 5.02 6.45 5.43
C THR A 166 4.62 5.24 4.58
N TYR A 167 5.60 4.43 4.16
CA TYR A 167 5.34 3.19 3.43
C TYR A 167 4.34 2.26 4.17
N SER A 168 4.42 2.18 5.49
CA SER A 168 3.50 1.39 6.31
C SER A 168 2.09 1.98 6.36
N GLU A 169 1.96 3.30 6.40
CA GLU A 169 0.67 4.00 6.41
C GLU A 169 -0.05 3.92 5.07
N SER A 170 0.69 3.75 3.97
CA SER A 170 0.12 3.62 2.63
C SER A 170 -0.64 2.31 2.40
N ARG A 171 -0.45 1.29 3.25
CA ARG A 171 -1.15 0.01 3.09
C ARG A 171 -2.65 0.15 3.30
N LEU A 172 -3.42 -0.44 2.39
CA LEU A 172 -4.87 -0.57 2.46
C LEU A 172 -5.23 -1.99 2.93
N GLY A 173 -6.23 -2.11 3.78
CA GLY A 173 -6.67 -3.42 4.29
C GLY A 173 -7.27 -4.30 3.19
N ILE A 174 -7.04 -5.61 3.27
CA ILE A 174 -7.68 -6.65 2.46
C ILE A 174 -8.90 -7.22 3.18
N ASP A 175 -9.95 -7.55 2.44
CA ASP A 175 -11.13 -8.22 2.98
C ASP A 175 -10.89 -9.74 2.92
N ALA A 176 -10.47 -10.35 4.05
CA ALA A 176 -9.94 -11.71 4.10
C ALA A 176 -10.44 -12.51 5.31
N LEU A 177 -10.43 -13.84 5.14
CA LEU A 177 -10.43 -14.79 6.24
C LEU A 177 -8.99 -15.29 6.43
N LYS A 178 -8.45 -15.11 7.65
CA LYS A 178 -7.12 -15.55 8.03
C LYS A 178 -7.24 -16.66 9.08
N LEU A 179 -6.54 -17.76 8.86
CA LEU A 179 -6.26 -18.80 9.86
C LEU A 179 -4.82 -18.60 10.34
N ASN A 180 -4.64 -18.46 11.64
CA ASN A 180 -3.32 -18.43 12.29
C ASN A 180 -3.12 -19.67 13.14
N LEU A 181 -1.97 -20.30 13.02
CA LEU A 181 -1.50 -21.40 13.87
C LEU A 181 -0.15 -21.02 14.43
N SER A 182 -0.03 -20.84 15.73
CA SER A 182 1.18 -20.32 16.38
C SER A 182 1.66 -21.24 17.50
N GLY A 183 2.91 -21.66 17.42
CA GLY A 183 3.64 -22.40 18.44
C GLY A 183 4.81 -21.56 18.98
N THR A 184 5.65 -22.17 19.84
CA THR A 184 6.77 -21.47 20.51
C THR A 184 7.81 -20.92 19.53
N TYR A 185 8.13 -21.66 18.46
CA TYR A 185 9.19 -21.32 17.50
C TYR A 185 8.69 -21.16 16.07
N VAL A 186 7.39 -21.38 15.83
CA VAL A 186 6.81 -21.36 14.49
C VAL A 186 5.41 -20.74 14.52
N SER A 187 5.09 -19.95 13.49
CA SER A 187 3.73 -19.48 13.23
C SER A 187 3.42 -19.62 11.75
N SER A 188 2.17 -19.95 11.45
CA SER A 188 1.68 -20.07 10.09
C SER A 188 0.41 -19.24 9.93
N ASP A 189 0.36 -18.41 8.92
CA ASP A 189 -0.80 -17.62 8.53
C ASP A 189 -1.28 -18.08 7.15
N PHE A 190 -2.56 -18.40 7.03
CA PHE A 190 -3.19 -18.76 5.76
C PHE A 190 -4.33 -17.77 5.49
N TYR A 191 -4.36 -17.21 4.27
CA TYR A 191 -5.34 -16.21 3.88
C TYR A 191 -6.19 -16.70 2.71
N TRP A 192 -7.49 -16.53 2.83
CA TRP A 192 -8.43 -16.57 1.74
C TRP A 192 -9.01 -15.18 1.53
N ILE A 193 -8.82 -14.61 0.33
CA ILE A 193 -9.19 -13.24 -0.03
C ILE A 193 -10.25 -13.29 -1.13
N PRO A 194 -11.56 -13.35 -0.78
CA PRO A 194 -12.64 -13.49 -1.74
C PRO A 194 -13.00 -12.21 -2.48
N ILE A 195 -12.57 -11.06 -1.97
CA ILE A 195 -12.91 -9.75 -2.53
C ILE A 195 -11.62 -9.04 -2.94
N PHE A 196 -11.48 -8.80 -4.25
CA PHE A 196 -10.36 -8.03 -4.77
C PHE A 196 -10.50 -6.54 -4.38
N ARG A 197 -9.39 -5.95 -3.96
CA ARG A 197 -9.24 -4.51 -3.75
C ARG A 197 -8.01 -4.01 -4.50
N PRO A 198 -8.16 -2.99 -5.36
CA PRO A 198 -7.02 -2.37 -6.02
C PRO A 198 -6.28 -1.39 -5.10
N SER A 199 -5.04 -1.06 -5.47
CA SER A 199 -4.34 0.12 -4.98
C SER A 199 -5.07 1.40 -5.41
N ALA A 200 -5.07 2.41 -4.55
CA ALA A 200 -5.59 3.73 -4.91
C ALA A 200 -4.54 4.46 -5.77
N LEU A 201 -4.88 4.69 -7.03
CA LEU A 201 -4.01 5.34 -8.01
C LEU A 201 -4.39 6.82 -8.15
N PRO A 202 -3.43 7.74 -8.42
CA PRO A 202 -3.69 9.16 -8.60
C PRO A 202 -4.25 9.45 -10.01
N LEU A 203 -5.48 9.03 -10.27
CA LEU A 203 -6.12 9.15 -11.57
C LEU A 203 -7.06 10.35 -11.70
N GLU A 204 -7.47 10.96 -10.58
CA GLU A 204 -8.32 12.15 -10.57
C GLU A 204 -7.53 13.37 -11.07
N LYS A 205 -8.22 14.30 -11.77
CA LYS A 205 -7.59 15.53 -12.29
C LYS A 205 -7.01 16.42 -11.17
N SER A 206 -7.58 16.34 -9.97
CA SER A 206 -7.15 17.06 -8.79
C SER A 206 -5.91 16.45 -8.11
N ASP A 207 -5.50 15.24 -8.48
CA ASP A 207 -4.34 14.59 -7.88
C ASP A 207 -3.03 15.18 -8.44
N SER A 208 -2.17 15.67 -7.55
CA SER A 208 -0.88 16.27 -7.93
C SER A 208 0.07 15.28 -8.62
N LEU A 209 -0.07 13.98 -8.30
CA LEU A 209 0.72 12.90 -8.89
C LEU A 209 0.20 12.45 -10.27
N ARG A 210 -1.00 12.88 -10.67
CA ARG A 210 -1.64 12.37 -11.90
C ARG A 210 -0.74 12.49 -13.13
N LYS A 211 -0.09 13.64 -13.32
CA LYS A 211 0.75 13.89 -14.50
C LYS A 211 1.96 12.96 -14.63
N ILE A 212 2.40 12.37 -13.52
CA ILE A 212 3.50 11.39 -13.49
C ILE A 212 3.02 10.01 -13.96
N PHE A 213 1.78 9.64 -13.60
CA PHE A 213 1.19 8.34 -13.94
C PHE A 213 0.46 8.36 -15.27
N VAL A 214 -0.16 9.51 -15.63
CA VAL A 214 -0.96 9.67 -16.83
C VAL A 214 -0.55 10.99 -17.51
N PRO A 215 0.26 10.96 -18.56
CA PRO A 215 0.61 12.16 -19.29
C PRO A 215 -0.64 12.80 -19.90
N GLU A 216 -0.70 14.13 -19.97
CA GLU A 216 -1.84 14.84 -20.56
C GLU A 216 -1.93 14.62 -22.08
N SER A 217 -0.77 14.45 -22.72
CA SER A 217 -0.68 14.19 -24.16
C SER A 217 0.63 13.48 -24.49
N ILE A 218 0.64 12.80 -25.65
CA ILE A 218 1.82 12.10 -26.19
C ILE A 218 2.05 12.58 -27.62
N PHE A 219 3.29 12.98 -27.93
CA PHE A 219 3.72 13.28 -29.29
C PHE A 219 3.93 11.97 -30.07
N ILE A 220 3.28 11.83 -31.21
CA ILE A 220 3.38 10.68 -32.09
C ILE A 220 4.26 11.05 -33.29
N PRO A 221 5.53 10.62 -33.35
CA PRO A 221 6.48 11.05 -34.40
C PRO A 221 6.01 10.69 -35.80
N VAL A 222 5.42 9.52 -36.00
CA VAL A 222 4.94 9.04 -37.31
C VAL A 222 3.80 9.93 -37.87
N LEU A 223 2.99 10.52 -37.00
CA LEU A 223 1.88 11.39 -37.37
C LEU A 223 2.25 12.89 -37.36
N GLY A 224 3.42 13.21 -36.75
CA GLY A 224 3.86 14.61 -36.56
C GLY A 224 2.91 15.42 -35.68
N MET A 225 2.09 14.79 -34.83
CA MET A 225 1.09 15.46 -34.03
C MET A 225 1.09 14.96 -32.56
N THR A 226 0.58 15.81 -31.68
CA THR A 226 0.39 15.49 -30.26
C THR A 226 -1.06 15.10 -30.03
N LEU A 227 -1.29 13.93 -29.46
CA LEU A 227 -2.62 13.42 -29.13
C LEU A 227 -2.86 13.50 -27.62
N PRO A 228 -4.05 13.98 -27.19
CA PRO A 228 -4.43 13.95 -25.78
C PRO A 228 -4.58 12.53 -25.28
N VAL A 229 -4.27 12.30 -23.99
CA VAL A 229 -4.40 11.00 -23.33
C VAL A 229 -5.60 11.03 -22.40
N ASN A 230 -6.52 10.10 -22.60
CA ASN A 230 -7.68 9.87 -21.76
C ASN A 230 -7.58 8.52 -21.05
N ILE A 231 -8.13 8.45 -19.85
CA ILE A 231 -8.31 7.18 -19.12
C ILE A 231 -9.65 6.59 -19.58
N GLY A 232 -9.59 5.39 -20.11
CA GLY A 232 -10.75 4.60 -20.49
C GLY A 232 -11.26 3.74 -19.33
N THR A 233 -11.59 2.50 -19.61
CA THR A 233 -12.11 1.56 -18.61
C THR A 233 -10.96 0.83 -17.92
N ILE A 234 -10.97 0.80 -16.58
CA ILE A 234 -10.12 -0.05 -15.76
C ILE A 234 -11.00 -1.16 -15.18
N GLU A 235 -10.86 -2.38 -15.71
CA GLU A 235 -11.74 -3.50 -15.39
C GLU A 235 -11.22 -4.25 -14.16
N ALA A 236 -11.93 -4.13 -13.04
CA ALA A 236 -11.65 -4.92 -11.85
C ALA A 236 -12.23 -6.34 -11.98
N PRO A 237 -11.57 -7.36 -11.40
CA PRO A 237 -12.09 -8.71 -11.36
C PRO A 237 -13.47 -8.77 -10.70
N GLU A 238 -14.40 -9.52 -11.30
CA GLU A 238 -15.71 -9.73 -10.71
C GLU A 238 -15.60 -10.46 -9.37
N THR A 239 -16.47 -10.10 -8.40
CA THR A 239 -16.54 -10.77 -7.10
C THR A 239 -17.19 -12.15 -7.25
N LYS A 240 -16.35 -13.15 -7.53
CA LYS A 240 -16.72 -14.57 -7.68
C LYS A 240 -15.72 -15.43 -6.91
N LEU A 241 -16.12 -16.63 -6.48
CA LEU A 241 -15.22 -17.56 -5.77
C LEU A 241 -13.96 -17.92 -6.57
N GLU A 242 -14.10 -18.09 -7.88
CA GLU A 242 -12.99 -18.36 -8.81
C GLU A 242 -11.97 -17.23 -8.89
N ASN A 243 -12.38 -16.02 -8.52
CA ASN A 243 -11.55 -14.82 -8.47
C ASN A 243 -10.94 -14.56 -7.08
N SER A 244 -11.07 -15.48 -6.14
CA SER A 244 -10.39 -15.39 -4.85
C SER A 244 -8.87 -15.44 -5.02
N SER A 245 -8.16 -14.73 -4.13
CA SER A 245 -6.71 -14.83 -3.97
C SER A 245 -6.39 -15.62 -2.72
N TYR A 246 -5.22 -16.27 -2.71
CA TYR A 246 -4.74 -17.11 -1.62
C TYR A 246 -3.33 -16.71 -1.23
N ALA A 247 -3.04 -16.74 0.06
CA ALA A 247 -1.73 -16.40 0.57
C ALA A 247 -1.38 -17.24 1.80
N ALA A 248 -0.09 -17.50 1.97
CA ALA A 248 0.43 -18.21 3.12
C ALA A 248 1.76 -17.60 3.58
N LYS A 249 1.98 -17.57 4.90
CA LYS A 249 3.24 -17.20 5.52
C LYS A 249 3.55 -18.20 6.60
N ILE A 250 4.79 -18.70 6.65
CA ILE A 250 5.29 -19.55 7.72
C ILE A 250 6.55 -18.89 8.25
N SER A 251 6.56 -18.54 9.54
CA SER A 251 7.65 -17.85 10.21
C SER A 251 8.26 -18.72 11.29
N PHE A 252 9.58 -18.67 11.42
CA PHE A 252 10.35 -19.36 12.42
C PHE A 252 11.17 -18.37 13.24
N TRP A 253 11.15 -18.51 14.55
CA TRP A 253 11.93 -17.71 15.51
C TRP A 253 12.89 -18.62 16.24
N LEU A 254 14.14 -18.59 15.84
CA LEU A 254 15.23 -19.32 16.49
C LEU A 254 16.10 -18.34 17.27
N PRO A 255 16.87 -18.80 18.26
CA PRO A 255 17.65 -17.89 19.11
C PRO A 255 18.63 -16.96 18.39
N LEU A 256 19.10 -17.33 17.19
CA LEU A 256 20.07 -16.57 16.41
C LEU A 256 19.59 -16.17 15.02
N LEU A 257 18.38 -16.59 14.63
CA LEU A 257 17.90 -16.41 13.25
C LEU A 257 16.38 -16.43 13.21
N ASP A 258 15.78 -15.36 12.74
CA ASP A 258 14.37 -15.33 12.35
C ASP A 258 14.25 -15.40 10.85
N PHE A 259 13.38 -16.28 10.34
CA PHE A 259 13.15 -16.38 8.91
C PHE A 259 11.71 -16.75 8.57
N SER A 260 11.26 -16.40 7.38
CA SER A 260 9.90 -16.70 6.93
C SER A 260 9.88 -17.12 5.46
N PHE A 261 8.92 -18.00 5.13
CA PHE A 261 8.54 -18.34 3.77
C PHE A 261 7.16 -17.77 3.47
N TYR A 262 6.97 -17.36 2.22
CA TYR A 262 5.74 -16.76 1.72
C TYR A 262 5.31 -17.40 0.42
N GLY A 263 4.01 -17.54 0.25
CA GLY A 263 3.38 -17.92 -1.01
C GLY A 263 2.17 -17.04 -1.28
N TYR A 264 2.03 -16.56 -2.50
CA TYR A 264 0.88 -15.79 -2.94
C TYR A 264 0.41 -16.27 -4.31
N TYR A 265 -0.89 -16.36 -4.50
CA TYR A 265 -1.51 -16.54 -5.80
C TYR A 265 -2.78 -15.70 -5.87
N GLY A 266 -2.78 -14.69 -6.73
CA GLY A 266 -3.88 -13.74 -6.81
C GLY A 266 -3.65 -12.65 -7.85
N PHE A 267 -4.52 -11.65 -7.84
CA PHE A 267 -4.41 -10.50 -8.74
C PHE A 267 -3.36 -9.51 -8.25
N ALA A 268 -2.64 -8.88 -9.19
CA ALA A 268 -1.85 -7.70 -8.91
C ALA A 268 -2.78 -6.56 -8.43
N ASP A 269 -2.33 -5.77 -7.48
CA ASP A 269 -3.09 -4.64 -6.92
C ASP A 269 -3.09 -3.40 -7.82
N THR A 270 -2.23 -3.37 -8.83
CA THR A 270 -2.14 -2.35 -9.87
C THR A 270 -2.52 -2.94 -11.23
N PRO A 271 -3.25 -2.19 -12.09
CA PRO A 271 -3.64 -2.68 -13.41
C PRO A 271 -2.45 -2.62 -14.38
N VAL A 272 -2.39 -3.55 -15.31
CA VAL A 272 -1.61 -3.39 -16.53
C VAL A 272 -2.39 -2.56 -17.54
N LEU A 273 -1.71 -1.60 -18.18
CA LEU A 273 -2.33 -0.66 -19.09
C LEU A 273 -2.18 -1.12 -20.53
N THR A 274 -3.25 -0.98 -21.30
CA THR A 274 -3.26 -1.17 -22.76
C THR A 274 -3.64 0.15 -23.43
N THR A 275 -2.93 0.49 -24.50
CA THR A 275 -3.12 1.74 -25.23
C THR A 275 -3.98 1.50 -26.46
N LYS A 276 -5.08 2.24 -26.60
CA LYS A 276 -5.85 2.31 -27.84
C LYS A 276 -5.69 3.69 -28.47
N MET A 277 -5.12 3.74 -29.65
CA MET A 277 -4.91 4.98 -30.39
C MET A 277 -6.03 5.16 -31.44
N SER A 278 -6.62 6.35 -31.48
CA SER A 278 -7.52 6.83 -32.53
C SER A 278 -6.86 7.99 -33.29
N ALA A 279 -7.55 8.54 -34.31
CA ALA A 279 -7.06 9.69 -35.03
C ALA A 279 -6.98 10.98 -34.19
N THR A 280 -7.70 11.05 -33.07
CA THR A 280 -7.87 12.28 -32.27
C THR A 280 -7.39 12.15 -30.82
N GLU A 281 -7.22 10.93 -30.31
CA GLU A 281 -6.86 10.69 -28.91
C GLU A 281 -6.20 9.34 -28.67
N ILE A 282 -5.54 9.23 -27.53
CA ILE A 282 -5.02 7.97 -26.97
C ILE A 282 -5.85 7.63 -25.74
N THR A 283 -6.41 6.43 -25.70
CA THR A 283 -7.18 5.92 -24.56
C THR A 283 -6.37 4.84 -23.85
N LEU A 284 -6.12 5.03 -22.54
CA LEU A 284 -5.49 4.04 -21.66
C LEU A 284 -6.58 3.21 -20.99
N ASN A 285 -6.67 1.92 -21.32
CA ASN A 285 -7.50 0.96 -20.59
C ASN A 285 -6.65 0.13 -19.66
N GLY A 286 -7.24 -0.41 -18.61
CA GLY A 286 -6.52 -1.21 -17.63
C GLY A 286 -7.25 -2.50 -17.28
N GLU A 287 -6.49 -3.54 -16.96
CA GLU A 287 -7.01 -4.78 -16.42
C GLU A 287 -6.07 -5.34 -15.34
N TYR A 288 -6.63 -6.07 -14.37
CA TYR A 288 -5.85 -6.69 -13.33
C TYR A 288 -5.56 -8.14 -13.70
N LYS A 289 -4.30 -8.54 -13.67
CA LYS A 289 -3.84 -9.88 -14.02
C LYS A 289 -3.41 -10.66 -12.79
N ARG A 290 -3.56 -11.98 -12.83
CA ARG A 290 -3.07 -12.88 -11.78
C ARG A 290 -1.58 -13.13 -11.94
N PHE A 291 -0.93 -13.38 -10.80
CA PHE A 291 0.44 -13.86 -10.74
C PHE A 291 0.63 -14.78 -9.54
N GLY A 292 1.70 -15.56 -9.55
CA GLY A 292 2.19 -16.32 -8.42
C GLY A 292 3.42 -15.65 -7.80
N MET A 293 3.66 -15.85 -6.49
CA MET A 293 4.90 -15.45 -5.83
C MET A 293 5.30 -16.47 -4.78
N ALA A 294 6.58 -16.80 -4.74
CA ALA A 294 7.24 -17.47 -3.63
C ALA A 294 8.34 -16.57 -3.09
N ALA A 295 8.39 -16.38 -1.77
CA ALA A 295 9.37 -15.48 -1.18
C ALA A 295 9.94 -16.04 0.13
N PHE A 296 11.08 -15.50 0.51
CA PHE A 296 11.83 -15.85 1.72
C PHE A 296 12.40 -14.58 2.34
N ASP A 297 12.39 -14.49 3.66
CA ASP A 297 13.17 -13.50 4.41
C ASP A 297 13.95 -14.13 5.56
N ALA A 298 15.00 -13.44 5.98
CA ALA A 298 15.78 -13.79 7.17
C ALA A 298 16.28 -12.54 7.88
N ALA A 299 16.44 -12.62 9.21
CA ALA A 299 17.09 -11.61 10.02
C ALA A 299 17.98 -12.28 11.08
N ILE A 300 19.21 -11.78 11.21
CA ILE A 300 20.24 -12.29 12.12
C ILE A 300 20.64 -11.14 13.05
N PRO A 301 20.25 -11.16 14.33
CA PRO A 301 20.72 -10.18 15.31
C PRO A 301 22.15 -10.49 15.75
N ILE A 302 23.04 -9.50 15.65
CA ILE A 302 24.44 -9.60 16.07
C ILE A 302 24.78 -8.38 16.93
N LYS A 303 24.63 -8.48 18.25
CA LYS A 303 24.82 -7.37 19.20
C LYS A 303 23.95 -6.15 18.83
N SER A 304 24.59 -5.05 18.44
CA SER A 304 23.94 -3.81 18.03
C SER A 304 23.51 -3.79 16.55
N PHE A 305 23.77 -4.86 15.82
CA PHE A 305 23.46 -4.97 14.40
C PHE A 305 22.39 -6.02 14.15
N VAL A 306 21.59 -5.81 13.10
CA VAL A 306 20.71 -6.83 12.51
C VAL A 306 20.99 -6.90 11.02
N LEU A 307 21.44 -8.07 10.55
CA LEU A 307 21.55 -8.36 9.13
C LEU A 307 20.19 -8.86 8.63
N ARG A 308 19.73 -8.31 7.52
CA ARG A 308 18.46 -8.71 6.88
C ARG A 308 18.69 -9.12 5.44
N ALA A 309 17.97 -10.14 5.02
CA ALA A 309 17.89 -10.54 3.62
C ALA A 309 16.44 -10.86 3.26
N GLU A 310 16.03 -10.53 2.06
CA GLU A 310 14.70 -10.82 1.54
C GLU A 310 14.78 -11.11 0.05
N THR A 311 14.05 -12.10 -0.42
CA THR A 311 13.93 -12.42 -1.84
C THR A 311 12.51 -12.85 -2.19
N ALA A 312 12.06 -12.50 -3.40
CA ALA A 312 10.74 -12.87 -3.93
C ALA A 312 10.87 -13.22 -5.42
N PHE A 313 10.45 -14.42 -5.77
CA PHE A 313 10.33 -14.90 -7.13
C PHE A 313 8.88 -14.75 -7.61
N PHE A 314 8.68 -14.02 -8.69
CA PHE A 314 7.40 -13.76 -9.32
C PHE A 314 7.20 -14.66 -10.52
N ILE A 315 6.01 -15.26 -10.65
CA ILE A 315 5.63 -16.20 -11.70
C ILE A 315 4.48 -15.57 -12.49
N ASP A 316 4.64 -15.47 -13.81
CA ASP A 316 3.65 -14.95 -14.76
C ASP A 316 3.12 -13.56 -14.39
N LYS A 317 3.99 -12.70 -13.85
CA LYS A 317 3.60 -11.31 -13.58
C LYS A 317 3.44 -10.56 -14.90
N ALA A 318 2.28 -9.92 -15.07
CA ALA A 318 1.98 -9.16 -16.28
C ALA A 318 2.58 -7.75 -16.23
N TYR A 319 3.03 -7.28 -17.40
CA TYR A 319 3.60 -5.95 -17.65
C TYR A 319 2.92 -5.32 -18.86
N SER A 320 2.81 -4.00 -18.85
CA SER A 320 2.24 -3.21 -19.96
C SER A 320 3.22 -3.20 -21.15
N VAL A 321 2.72 -3.49 -22.35
CA VAL A 321 3.50 -3.51 -23.58
C VAL A 321 2.96 -2.45 -24.52
N MET A 322 3.87 -1.74 -25.21
CA MET A 322 3.50 -0.68 -26.17
C MET A 322 2.75 -1.27 -27.36
N ASN A 323 1.50 -0.81 -27.57
CA ASN A 323 0.63 -1.20 -28.70
C ASN A 323 0.36 -2.71 -28.81
N ASP A 324 0.48 -3.45 -27.73
CA ASP A 324 0.23 -4.91 -27.70
C ASP A 324 -0.48 -5.33 -26.41
N SER A 325 -0.80 -6.62 -26.36
CA SER A 325 -1.34 -7.27 -25.17
C SER A 325 -0.27 -7.35 -24.06
N PRO A 326 -0.65 -7.28 -22.78
CA PRO A 326 0.29 -7.40 -21.68
C PRO A 326 1.13 -8.67 -21.75
N ALA A 327 2.43 -8.54 -21.49
CA ALA A 327 3.37 -9.66 -21.44
C ALA A 327 3.47 -10.24 -20.02
N ALA A 328 3.29 -11.54 -19.88
CA ALA A 328 3.56 -12.25 -18.62
C ALA A 328 5.03 -12.67 -18.57
N LYS A 329 5.72 -12.28 -17.49
CA LYS A 329 7.16 -12.57 -17.29
C LYS A 329 7.40 -13.06 -15.87
N ASN A 330 8.43 -13.91 -15.74
CA ASN A 330 8.97 -14.25 -14.43
C ASN A 330 9.98 -13.20 -13.99
N GLY A 331 10.16 -13.04 -12.69
CA GLY A 331 11.12 -12.07 -12.18
C GLY A 331 11.58 -12.39 -10.77
N LEU A 332 12.67 -11.76 -10.38
CA LEU A 332 13.27 -11.88 -9.06
C LEU A 332 13.43 -10.50 -8.44
N LYS A 333 13.03 -10.35 -7.20
CA LYS A 333 13.41 -9.22 -6.36
C LYS A 333 14.24 -9.74 -5.20
N ALA A 334 15.28 -9.00 -4.84
CA ALA A 334 16.13 -9.34 -3.70
C ALA A 334 16.55 -8.08 -2.95
N LEU A 335 16.81 -8.23 -1.65
CA LEU A 335 17.27 -7.16 -0.77
C LEU A 335 18.25 -7.73 0.24
N ALA A 336 19.32 -6.98 0.51
CA ALA A 336 20.21 -7.15 1.65
C ALA A 336 20.23 -5.85 2.46
N GLY A 337 20.10 -5.96 3.78
CA GLY A 337 19.99 -4.82 4.69
C GLY A 337 20.80 -4.99 5.96
N LEU A 338 21.22 -3.87 6.52
CA LEU A 338 21.90 -3.77 7.80
C LEU A 338 21.21 -2.69 8.64
N ASP A 339 20.78 -3.07 9.83
CA ASP A 339 20.41 -2.13 10.88
C ASP A 339 21.48 -2.05 11.94
N TRP A 340 21.69 -0.85 12.47
CA TRP A 340 22.53 -0.60 13.62
C TRP A 340 21.78 0.29 14.60
N THR A 341 21.78 -0.14 15.87
CA THR A 341 21.18 0.63 16.98
C THR A 341 22.21 0.78 18.09
N HIS A 342 22.47 2.02 18.47
CA HIS A 342 23.36 2.30 19.59
C HIS A 342 22.90 3.55 20.33
N SER A 343 22.61 3.43 21.64
CA SER A 343 22.04 4.52 22.43
C SER A 343 20.78 5.09 21.76
N SER A 344 20.73 6.37 21.45
CA SER A 344 19.61 7.05 20.76
C SER A 344 19.74 7.07 19.23
N TRP A 345 20.77 6.45 18.67
CA TRP A 345 20.99 6.36 17.23
C TRP A 345 20.37 5.10 16.63
N MET A 346 19.75 5.24 15.48
CA MET A 346 19.28 4.14 14.65
C MET A 346 19.70 4.40 13.21
N LEU A 347 20.33 3.43 12.58
CA LEU A 347 20.75 3.46 11.17
C LEU A 347 20.23 2.23 10.47
N THR A 348 19.68 2.41 9.27
CA THR A 348 19.32 1.34 8.33
C THR A 348 19.96 1.64 6.99
N ALA A 349 20.63 0.67 6.39
CA ALA A 349 21.15 0.72 5.05
C ALA A 349 20.72 -0.55 4.28
N GLN A 350 20.20 -0.41 3.07
CA GLN A 350 19.69 -1.53 2.27
C GLN A 350 20.10 -1.36 0.82
N TYR A 351 20.48 -2.47 0.19
CA TYR A 351 20.62 -2.59 -1.27
C TYR A 351 19.51 -3.52 -1.78
N PHE A 352 18.88 -3.15 -2.87
CA PHE A 352 17.86 -3.97 -3.52
C PHE A 352 18.13 -4.12 -5.02
N GLU A 353 17.63 -5.22 -5.57
CA GLU A 353 17.73 -5.60 -6.96
C GLU A 353 16.40 -6.17 -7.45
N ASN A 354 15.94 -5.75 -8.63
CA ASN A 354 14.79 -6.30 -9.34
C ASN A 354 15.25 -6.72 -10.72
N ILE A 355 14.92 -7.96 -11.14
CA ILE A 355 15.29 -8.52 -12.44
C ILE A 355 14.01 -9.13 -13.06
N ILE A 356 13.76 -8.83 -14.33
CA ILE A 356 12.73 -9.46 -15.14
C ILE A 356 13.43 -10.39 -16.13
N PHE A 357 13.07 -11.68 -16.11
CA PHE A 357 13.64 -12.67 -17.02
C PHE A 357 12.95 -12.60 -18.39
N ASP A 358 13.69 -12.91 -19.45
CA ASP A 358 13.22 -12.86 -20.82
C ASP A 358 12.51 -11.53 -21.15
N PHE A 359 13.17 -10.43 -20.75
CA PHE A 359 12.62 -9.08 -20.87
C PHE A 359 12.29 -8.74 -22.33
N ASP A 360 11.17 -8.06 -22.53
CA ASP A 360 10.75 -7.50 -23.81
C ASP A 360 10.97 -5.97 -23.78
N GLU A 361 11.75 -5.45 -24.73
CA GLU A 361 12.07 -4.03 -24.82
C GLU A 361 10.84 -3.12 -25.04
N ASN A 362 9.70 -3.70 -25.47
CA ASN A 362 8.44 -2.99 -25.61
C ASN A 362 7.67 -2.85 -24.28
N ILE A 363 8.15 -3.42 -23.17
CA ILE A 363 7.58 -3.20 -21.83
C ILE A 363 7.77 -1.73 -21.44
N THR A 364 6.68 -1.08 -21.04
CA THR A 364 6.65 0.37 -20.78
C THR A 364 6.63 0.74 -19.30
N ASP A 365 6.23 -0.16 -18.42
CA ASP A 365 6.03 0.07 -16.99
C ASP A 365 7.11 -0.53 -16.08
N ALA A 366 8.14 -1.14 -16.69
CA ALA A 366 9.26 -1.72 -15.95
C ALA A 366 10.56 -1.71 -16.78
N LYS A 367 11.68 -1.90 -16.13
CA LYS A 367 13.02 -2.13 -16.75
C LYS A 367 13.43 -3.57 -16.53
N GLU A 368 14.24 -4.12 -17.44
CA GLU A 368 14.83 -5.46 -17.29
C GLU A 368 15.48 -5.64 -15.94
N ARG A 369 16.24 -4.62 -15.53
CA ARG A 369 16.94 -4.58 -14.25
C ARG A 369 16.75 -3.22 -13.58
N ALA A 370 16.43 -3.21 -12.29
CA ALA A 370 16.35 -2.01 -11.47
C ALA A 370 16.99 -2.29 -10.11
N ASN A 371 17.96 -1.46 -9.71
CA ASN A 371 18.62 -1.60 -8.43
C ASN A 371 18.84 -0.26 -7.75
N GLY A 372 18.96 -0.30 -6.43
CA GLY A 372 19.14 0.91 -5.65
C GLY A 372 19.62 0.63 -4.24
N THR A 373 19.93 1.71 -3.55
CA THR A 373 20.27 1.70 -2.13
C THR A 373 19.38 2.68 -1.39
N THR A 374 18.86 2.27 -0.24
CA THR A 374 18.19 3.16 0.70
C THR A 374 19.01 3.30 1.97
N PHE A 375 18.96 4.48 2.56
CA PHE A 375 19.65 4.82 3.79
C PHE A 375 18.72 5.62 4.69
N SER A 376 18.64 5.24 5.97
CA SER A 376 17.92 5.98 7.00
C SER A 376 18.77 6.12 8.24
N LEU A 377 18.84 7.32 8.77
CA LEU A 377 19.54 7.64 10.02
C LEU A 377 18.63 8.46 10.91
N SER A 378 18.42 8.04 12.14
CA SER A 378 17.67 8.84 13.11
C SER A 378 18.36 8.92 14.46
N ARG A 379 18.08 9.99 15.18
CA ARG A 379 18.54 10.21 16.56
C ARG A 379 17.48 10.92 17.37
N SER A 380 17.29 10.44 18.61
CA SER A 380 16.47 11.11 19.61
C SER A 380 17.34 11.94 20.56
N PHE A 381 16.83 13.10 20.96
CA PHE A 381 17.47 14.09 21.83
C PHE A 381 16.51 14.46 22.96
N PHE A 382 17.04 15.04 24.04
CA PHE A 382 16.26 15.60 25.14
C PHE A 382 15.24 14.60 25.73
N ALA A 383 15.72 13.43 26.12
CA ALA A 383 14.88 12.33 26.60
C ALA A 383 13.72 12.00 25.64
N GLU A 384 14.06 11.85 24.34
CA GLU A 384 13.14 11.48 23.24
C GLU A 384 12.10 12.56 22.85
N THR A 385 12.21 13.78 23.41
CA THR A 385 11.32 14.88 23.06
C THR A 385 11.52 15.39 21.62
N LEU A 386 12.75 15.35 21.09
CA LEU A 386 13.07 15.72 19.72
C LEU A 386 13.70 14.55 18.98
N LYS A 387 13.09 14.12 17.88
CA LYS A 387 13.65 13.11 16.97
C LYS A 387 14.00 13.75 15.64
N LEU A 388 15.24 13.61 15.22
CA LEU A 388 15.70 13.99 13.88
C LEU A 388 15.88 12.72 13.05
N SER A 389 15.39 12.74 11.82
CA SER A 389 15.49 11.61 10.88
C SER A 389 15.90 12.10 9.52
N PHE A 390 16.87 11.42 8.92
CA PHE A 390 17.28 11.60 7.53
C PHE A 390 17.07 10.29 6.79
N THR A 391 16.40 10.35 5.63
CA THR A 391 16.18 9.19 4.76
C THR A 391 16.57 9.58 3.35
N SER A 392 17.25 8.69 2.64
CA SER A 392 17.60 8.88 1.24
C SER A 392 17.55 7.57 0.47
N GLY A 393 17.40 7.67 -0.85
CA GLY A 393 17.50 6.55 -1.77
C GLY A 393 18.17 6.99 -3.06
N ILE A 394 18.93 6.08 -3.66
CA ILE A 394 19.57 6.25 -4.96
C ILE A 394 19.23 5.06 -5.85
N ASN A 395 18.85 5.31 -7.07
CA ASN A 395 18.74 4.35 -8.15
C ASN A 395 20.06 4.36 -8.93
N TRP A 396 20.75 3.23 -8.96
CA TRP A 396 22.10 3.15 -9.57
C TRP A 396 22.10 3.13 -11.09
N GLN A 397 20.99 2.83 -11.74
CA GLN A 397 20.92 2.82 -13.20
C GLN A 397 20.85 4.21 -13.79
N ASP A 398 19.96 5.03 -13.26
CA ASP A 398 19.75 6.41 -13.71
C ASP A 398 20.54 7.43 -12.90
N PHE A 399 21.07 7.04 -11.73
CA PHE A 399 21.74 7.91 -10.74
C PHE A 399 20.84 9.03 -10.24
N ASP A 400 19.54 8.79 -10.26
CA ASP A 400 18.56 9.66 -9.65
C ASP A 400 18.35 9.30 -8.18
N SER A 401 17.91 10.24 -7.38
CA SER A 401 17.86 10.06 -5.93
C SER A 401 16.78 10.90 -5.27
N PHE A 402 16.45 10.55 -4.03
CA PHE A 402 15.69 11.40 -3.13
C PHE A 402 16.39 11.56 -1.78
N ALA A 403 16.06 12.64 -1.08
CA ALA A 403 16.45 12.85 0.30
C ALA A 403 15.31 13.51 1.08
N SER A 404 15.11 13.07 2.30
CA SER A 404 14.10 13.59 3.22
C SER A 404 14.73 13.85 4.58
N LEU A 405 14.46 15.02 5.16
CA LEU A 405 14.83 15.38 6.52
C LEU A 405 13.56 15.66 7.30
N THR A 406 13.43 15.06 8.47
CA THR A 406 12.27 15.21 9.35
C THR A 406 12.73 15.54 10.77
N ALA A 407 12.10 16.53 11.38
CA ALA A 407 12.22 16.86 12.79
C ALA A 407 10.85 16.70 13.45
N GLU A 408 10.74 15.79 14.40
CA GLU A 408 9.55 15.56 15.21
C GLU A 408 9.80 16.04 16.62
N TYR A 409 8.95 16.95 17.11
CA TYR A 409 9.02 17.50 18.45
C TYR A 409 7.74 17.17 19.23
N SER A 410 7.89 16.44 20.32
CA SER A 410 6.79 16.12 21.25
C SER A 410 6.60 17.31 22.20
N VAL A 411 5.59 18.14 21.96
CA VAL A 411 5.24 19.29 22.80
C VAL A 411 4.70 18.81 24.14
N THR A 412 3.86 17.77 24.09
CA THR A 412 3.34 17.01 25.25
C THR A 412 3.25 15.54 24.85
N ASP A 413 2.89 14.65 25.76
CA ASP A 413 2.64 13.22 25.45
C ASP A 413 1.57 13.02 24.38
N GLN A 414 0.64 13.98 24.24
CA GLN A 414 -0.48 13.94 23.31
C GLN A 414 -0.24 14.76 22.04
N LEU A 415 0.55 15.82 22.10
CA LEU A 415 0.76 16.78 21.00
C LEU A 415 2.16 16.71 20.45
N SER A 416 2.29 16.36 19.17
CA SER A 416 3.53 16.39 18.42
C SER A 416 3.44 17.36 17.24
N VAL A 417 4.55 18.01 16.92
CA VAL A 417 4.72 18.84 15.73
C VAL A 417 5.85 18.26 14.90
N LEU A 418 5.62 18.12 13.60
CA LEU A 418 6.55 17.53 12.65
C LEU A 418 6.86 18.54 11.55
N ALA A 419 8.14 18.81 11.32
CA ALA A 419 8.60 19.57 10.17
C ALA A 419 9.42 18.66 9.27
N SER A 420 9.12 18.64 7.97
CA SER A 420 9.86 17.84 7.00
C SER A 420 10.19 18.61 5.73
N ALA A 421 11.33 18.27 5.14
CA ALA A 421 11.76 18.73 3.83
C ALA A 421 12.13 17.51 2.99
N GLU A 422 11.61 17.44 1.77
CA GLU A 422 11.83 16.34 0.84
C GLU A 422 12.23 16.87 -0.53
N GLY A 423 13.30 16.33 -1.08
CA GLY A 423 13.83 16.69 -2.39
C GLY A 423 14.05 15.47 -3.26
N TYR A 424 13.72 15.60 -4.55
CA TYR A 424 13.95 14.61 -5.59
C TYR A 424 14.94 15.17 -6.62
N PHE A 425 15.91 14.37 -7.00
CA PHE A 425 17.02 14.80 -7.84
C PHE A 425 17.09 13.92 -9.09
N GLU A 426 17.17 14.57 -10.24
CA GLU A 426 17.39 13.92 -11.53
C GLU A 426 18.83 13.38 -11.61
N GLY A 427 18.98 12.24 -12.28
CA GLY A 427 20.26 11.69 -12.65
C GLY A 427 20.49 11.78 -14.16
N LYS A 428 20.85 10.65 -14.78
CA LYS A 428 21.05 10.54 -16.25
C LYS A 428 19.74 10.57 -17.03
N SER A 429 18.65 10.18 -16.38
CA SER A 429 17.29 10.18 -16.93
C SER A 429 16.27 10.51 -15.80
N LEU A 430 14.98 10.61 -16.15
CA LEU A 430 13.86 10.77 -15.22
C LEU A 430 13.55 9.49 -14.43
N GLY A 431 14.49 8.70 -14.05
CA GLY A 431 14.39 7.40 -13.40
C GLY A 431 13.29 7.19 -12.37
N GLU A 432 13.58 6.46 -11.32
CA GLU A 432 12.59 6.09 -10.29
C GLU A 432 12.21 7.30 -9.40
N TYR A 433 13.18 8.15 -9.07
CA TYR A 433 13.00 9.30 -8.18
C TYR A 433 12.94 10.65 -8.92
N GLY A 434 13.74 10.81 -9.97
CA GLY A 434 13.86 12.07 -10.71
C GLY A 434 12.56 12.56 -11.34
N LYS A 435 11.66 11.64 -11.69
CA LYS A 435 10.30 11.95 -12.18
C LYS A 435 9.45 12.75 -11.18
N TYR A 436 9.82 12.73 -9.89
CA TYR A 436 9.14 13.46 -8.81
C TYR A 436 9.79 14.81 -8.47
N LYS A 437 10.77 15.29 -9.22
CA LYS A 437 11.55 16.51 -8.93
C LYS A 437 10.67 17.73 -8.63
N GLU A 438 9.62 17.97 -9.43
CA GLU A 438 8.70 19.09 -9.24
C GLU A 438 7.83 18.99 -7.98
N LEU A 439 7.87 17.84 -7.31
CA LEU A 439 7.12 17.55 -6.10
C LEU A 439 7.97 17.73 -4.82
N SER A 440 9.24 18.13 -4.98
CA SER A 440 10.08 18.52 -3.84
C SER A 440 9.36 19.55 -2.98
N SER A 441 9.26 19.32 -1.67
CA SER A 441 8.37 20.10 -0.80
C SER A 441 8.85 20.21 0.62
N VAL A 442 8.34 21.20 1.33
CA VAL A 442 8.40 21.29 2.79
C VAL A 442 7.03 21.13 3.37
N ARG A 443 6.95 20.54 4.57
CA ARG A 443 5.68 20.30 5.27
C ARG A 443 5.82 20.59 6.76
N LEU A 444 4.70 21.02 7.34
CA LEU A 444 4.48 21.12 8.75
C LEU A 444 3.24 20.33 9.12
N GLU A 445 3.35 19.49 10.14
CA GLU A 445 2.26 18.67 10.63
C GLU A 445 2.08 18.88 12.12
N GLY A 446 0.82 18.95 12.57
CA GLY A 446 0.44 18.90 13.96
C GLY A 446 -0.40 17.66 14.21
N ILE A 447 -0.09 16.87 15.23
CA ILE A 447 -0.78 15.64 15.56
C ILE A 447 -1.15 15.67 17.05
N TYR A 448 -2.46 15.64 17.33
CA TYR A 448 -2.98 15.48 18.69
C TYR A 448 -3.58 14.08 18.85
N ARG A 449 -3.12 13.32 19.85
CA ARG A 449 -3.55 11.94 20.14
C ARG A 449 -4.36 11.92 21.42
N PHE A 450 -5.45 11.13 21.46
CA PHE A 450 -6.34 10.99 22.60
C PHE A 450 -6.78 9.55 22.81
#